data_fad5f9c4e21f456f0de158ac4b399863
#
_entry.id   fad5f9c4e21f456f0de158ac4b399863
#
_cell.length_a   1.000
_cell.length_b   1.000
_cell.length_c   1.000
_cell.angle_alpha   90.00
_cell.angle_beta   90.00
_cell.angle_gamma   90.00
#
_symmetry.space_group_name_H-M   'P 1'
#
loop_
_entity.id
_entity.type
_entity.pdbx_description
1 polymer ?
#
loop_
_entity_poly.entity_id
_entity_poly.type
_entity_poly.pdbx_seq_one_letter_code
_entity_poly.pdbx_strand_id
1 'polypeptide(L)'
;VKAGEKDYVPVTNMDLVETVLELGGAEGLLATDGVSVLGEKRREHLMCETYGCYRYEFVQRMLRWKQYKYIAHCGDLDELYDLEKDPFEMENRIEDEGYRAVLGEMKMRLKNEMLRYGDTEGEAKEILRTL
;
A
#
# COMPACT_ATOMS: atom_id res chain seq x y z
N VAL A 1 22.36 -6.69 9.19
CA VAL A 1 21.38 -7.73 8.79
C VAL A 1 21.92 -9.06 9.29
N LYS A 2 21.16 -9.81 10.08
CA LYS A 2 21.57 -11.14 10.53
C LYS A 2 21.29 -12.16 9.44
N ALA A 3 22.25 -13.01 9.14
CA ALA A 3 22.11 -14.03 8.11
C ALA A 3 21.01 -15.04 8.48
N GLY A 4 20.12 -15.34 7.53
CA GLY A 4 19.06 -16.33 7.69
C GLY A 4 17.76 -15.81 8.38
N GLU A 5 17.72 -14.56 8.81
CA GLU A 5 16.46 -13.96 9.30
C GLU A 5 15.54 -13.56 8.12
N LYS A 6 14.22 -13.67 8.36
CA LYS A 6 13.18 -13.17 7.47
C LYS A 6 12.50 -11.98 8.12
N ASP A 7 12.37 -10.89 7.38
CA ASP A 7 11.60 -9.72 7.77
C ASP A 7 10.29 -9.70 6.94
N TYR A 8 9.16 -9.50 7.60
CA TYR A 8 7.83 -9.48 6.97
C TYR A 8 7.26 -8.06 6.84
N VAL A 9 8.07 -7.04 7.12
CA VAL A 9 7.67 -5.64 6.90
C VAL A 9 7.50 -5.39 5.40
N PRO A 10 6.40 -4.75 4.97
CA PRO A 10 6.23 -4.37 3.58
C PRO A 10 7.37 -3.49 3.06
N VAL A 11 7.93 -3.83 1.92
CA VAL A 11 8.99 -3.09 1.25
C VAL A 11 8.62 -2.75 -0.19
N THR A 12 9.21 -1.69 -0.72
CA THR A 12 9.03 -1.23 -2.11
C THR A 12 10.35 -1.11 -2.83
N ASN A 13 10.30 -0.94 -4.15
CA ASN A 13 11.51 -0.65 -4.93
C ASN A 13 12.19 0.67 -4.52
N MET A 14 11.43 1.64 -4.01
CA MET A 14 11.99 2.90 -3.49
C MET A 14 12.87 2.67 -2.26
N ASP A 15 12.54 1.67 -1.44
CA ASP A 15 13.31 1.32 -0.24
C ASP A 15 14.70 0.80 -0.61
N LEU A 16 14.87 0.20 -1.80
CA LEU A 16 16.17 -0.22 -2.30
C LEU A 16 17.08 0.99 -2.59
N VAL A 17 16.51 2.08 -3.11
CA VAL A 17 17.27 3.31 -3.38
C VAL A 17 17.84 3.86 -2.07
N GLU A 18 16.99 4.04 -1.05
CA GLU A 18 17.43 4.52 0.27
C GLU A 18 18.46 3.57 0.91
N THR A 19 18.27 2.27 0.76
CA THR A 19 19.20 1.27 1.28
C THR A 19 20.58 1.38 0.63
N VAL A 20 20.63 1.58 -0.70
CA VAL A 20 21.90 1.76 -1.43
C VAL A 20 22.58 3.07 -1.04
N LEU A 21 21.81 4.15 -0.88
CA LEU A 21 22.34 5.45 -0.42
C LEU A 21 22.93 5.35 0.99
N GLU A 22 22.25 4.67 1.92
CA GLU A 22 22.75 4.42 3.28
C GLU A 22 24.06 3.62 3.25
N LEU A 23 24.10 2.52 2.47
CA LEU A 23 25.31 1.71 2.33
C LEU A 23 26.48 2.50 1.71
N GLY A 24 26.21 3.47 0.87
CA GLY A 24 27.18 4.35 0.24
C GLY A 24 27.60 5.56 1.09
N GLY A 25 27.00 5.76 2.27
CA GLY A 25 27.20 6.96 3.09
C GLY A 25 26.71 8.25 2.41
N ALA A 26 25.62 8.14 1.62
CA ALA A 26 25.04 9.20 0.81
C ALA A 26 23.57 9.48 1.19
N GLU A 27 23.21 9.22 2.45
CA GLU A 27 21.86 9.45 2.97
C GLU A 27 21.44 10.92 2.78
N GLY A 28 20.20 11.14 2.36
CA GLY A 28 19.65 12.46 2.13
C GLY A 28 20.12 13.14 0.85
N LEU A 29 20.87 12.47 0.00
CA LEU A 29 21.29 13.01 -1.31
C LEU A 29 20.09 13.19 -2.26
N LEU A 30 19.10 12.30 -2.13
CA LEU A 30 17.87 12.34 -2.89
C LEU A 30 16.68 12.44 -1.93
N ALA A 31 15.67 13.24 -2.29
CA ALA A 31 14.39 13.24 -1.61
C ALA A 31 13.54 12.09 -2.17
N THR A 32 13.33 11.05 -1.40
CA THR A 32 12.50 9.90 -1.78
C THR A 32 11.51 9.56 -0.66
N ASP A 33 10.44 8.82 -1.02
CA ASP A 33 9.49 8.25 -0.05
C ASP A 33 9.93 6.85 0.43
N GLY A 34 11.11 6.42 0.04
CA GLY A 34 11.73 5.17 0.45
C GLY A 34 12.12 5.15 1.93
N VAL A 35 12.24 3.96 2.47
CA VAL A 35 12.75 3.71 3.83
C VAL A 35 13.80 2.61 3.74
N SER A 36 15.05 2.91 4.13
CA SER A 36 16.11 1.90 4.11
C SER A 36 15.71 0.66 4.91
N VAL A 37 15.94 -0.51 4.32
CA VAL A 37 15.66 -1.80 4.99
C VAL A 37 16.68 -2.12 6.08
N LEU A 38 17.80 -1.40 6.16
CA LEU A 38 18.84 -1.57 7.17
C LEU A 38 18.59 -0.72 8.42
N GLY A 39 17.83 0.37 8.27
CA GLY A 39 17.52 1.30 9.35
C GLY A 39 16.55 0.74 10.41
N GLU A 40 16.36 1.48 11.48
CA GLU A 40 15.40 1.14 12.53
C GLU A 40 13.96 1.53 12.18
N LYS A 41 13.79 2.50 11.26
CA LYS A 41 12.47 2.93 10.80
C LYS A 41 11.80 1.81 10.03
N ARG A 42 10.56 1.51 10.39
CA ARG A 42 9.75 0.47 9.76
C ARG A 42 8.49 1.07 9.18
N ARG A 43 8.08 0.56 8.03
CA ARG A 43 6.85 0.94 7.36
C ARG A 43 5.68 0.21 8.02
N GLU A 44 4.69 0.94 8.49
CA GLU A 44 3.48 0.36 9.09
C GLU A 44 2.52 -0.17 8.02
N HIS A 45 2.43 0.55 6.90
CA HIS A 45 1.56 0.20 5.77
C HIS A 45 2.20 0.65 4.46
N LEU A 46 1.67 0.16 3.37
CA LEU A 46 2.12 0.46 2.01
C LEU A 46 0.92 0.81 1.14
N MET A 47 0.98 1.96 0.46
CA MET A 47 0.07 2.35 -0.60
C MET A 47 0.72 2.11 -1.96
N CYS A 48 -0.07 1.63 -2.93
CA CYS A 48 0.31 1.56 -4.34
C CYS A 48 -0.78 2.16 -5.21
N GLU A 49 -0.36 2.83 -6.26
CA GLU A 49 -1.21 3.42 -7.29
C GLU A 49 -1.10 2.63 -8.60
N THR A 50 -2.22 2.45 -9.29
CA THR A 50 -2.25 1.79 -10.59
C THR A 50 -3.17 2.58 -11.53
N TYR A 51 -2.68 2.82 -12.76
CA TYR A 51 -3.34 3.60 -13.81
C TYR A 51 -3.53 2.79 -15.10
N GLY A 52 -3.94 1.53 -14.95
CA GLY A 52 -4.18 0.63 -16.07
C GLY A 52 -2.98 -0.20 -16.48
N CYS A 53 -3.23 -1.11 -17.42
CA CYS A 53 -2.23 -1.99 -18.00
C CYS A 53 -2.57 -2.27 -19.46
N TYR A 54 -1.65 -1.98 -20.38
CA TYR A 54 -1.81 -2.14 -21.83
C TYR A 54 -3.03 -1.39 -22.40
N ARG A 55 -4.10 -2.13 -22.73
CA ARG A 55 -5.33 -1.61 -23.35
C ARG A 55 -6.47 -1.38 -22.34
N TYR A 56 -6.24 -1.76 -21.09
CA TYR A 56 -7.25 -1.65 -20.04
C TYR A 56 -7.00 -0.38 -19.25
N GLU A 57 -7.96 0.53 -19.28
CA GLU A 57 -8.00 1.72 -18.45
C GLU A 57 -8.74 1.35 -17.18
N PHE A 58 -8.04 1.31 -16.08
CA PHE A 58 -8.60 1.19 -14.75
C PHE A 58 -7.71 1.95 -13.77
N VAL A 59 -8.31 2.56 -12.79
CA VAL A 59 -7.58 3.29 -11.76
C VAL A 59 -7.94 2.69 -10.41
N GLN A 60 -6.91 2.37 -9.66
CA GLN A 60 -7.08 1.77 -8.34
C GLN A 60 -6.00 2.25 -7.37
N ARG A 61 -6.34 2.18 -6.07
CA ARG A 61 -5.41 2.42 -4.97
C ARG A 61 -5.45 1.22 -4.04
N MET A 62 -4.29 0.65 -3.79
CA MET A 62 -4.13 -0.48 -2.90
C MET A 62 -3.47 -0.04 -1.60
N LEU A 63 -3.98 -0.51 -0.47
CA LEU A 63 -3.35 -0.41 0.83
C LEU A 63 -3.06 -1.79 1.40
N ARG A 64 -1.83 -2.01 1.83
CA ARG A 64 -1.40 -3.18 2.60
C ARG A 64 -1.11 -2.75 4.03
N TRP A 65 -1.83 -3.32 5.01
CA TRP A 65 -1.66 -3.05 6.43
C TRP A 65 -1.88 -4.30 7.27
N LYS A 66 -0.93 -4.67 8.11
CA LYS A 66 -0.93 -5.95 8.83
C LYS A 66 -1.15 -7.12 7.86
N GLN A 67 -2.09 -8.01 8.15
CA GLN A 67 -2.47 -9.12 7.25
C GLN A 67 -3.50 -8.71 6.19
N TYR A 68 -3.98 -7.47 6.18
CA TYR A 68 -5.06 -7.04 5.28
C TYR A 68 -4.53 -6.35 4.04
N LYS A 69 -5.21 -6.56 2.92
CA LYS A 69 -5.04 -5.85 1.67
C LYS A 69 -6.40 -5.32 1.22
N TYR A 70 -6.47 -4.02 1.00
CA TYR A 70 -7.66 -3.35 0.48
C TYR A 70 -7.31 -2.68 -0.84
N ILE A 71 -8.20 -2.82 -1.84
CA ILE A 71 -8.08 -2.20 -3.15
C ILE A 71 -9.35 -1.39 -3.40
N ALA A 72 -9.20 -0.07 -3.49
CA ALA A 72 -10.26 0.83 -3.92
C ALA A 72 -10.20 1.02 -5.43
N HIS A 73 -11.30 0.80 -6.10
CA HIS A 73 -11.43 0.94 -7.56
C HIS A 73 -12.19 2.20 -7.92
N CYS A 74 -11.77 2.87 -8.99
CA CYS A 74 -12.56 3.94 -9.58
C CYS A 74 -13.64 3.33 -10.48
N GLY A 75 -14.89 3.36 -9.99
CA GLY A 75 -16.06 2.92 -10.77
C GLY A 75 -16.27 1.40 -10.82
N ASP A 76 -15.62 0.63 -9.98
CA ASP A 76 -15.82 -0.82 -9.88
C ASP A 76 -15.91 -1.24 -8.41
N LEU A 77 -16.14 -2.54 -8.16
CA LEU A 77 -16.26 -3.12 -6.83
C LEU A 77 -14.89 -3.14 -6.13
N ASP A 78 -14.85 -2.57 -4.94
CA ASP A 78 -13.68 -2.63 -4.08
C ASP A 78 -13.36 -4.07 -3.63
N GLU A 79 -12.11 -4.28 -3.21
CA GLU A 79 -11.66 -5.59 -2.75
C GLU A 79 -11.02 -5.51 -1.36
N LEU A 80 -11.31 -6.51 -0.53
CA LEU A 80 -10.69 -6.68 0.80
C LEU A 80 -10.27 -8.14 0.99
N TYR A 81 -9.02 -8.34 1.36
CA TYR A 81 -8.45 -9.68 1.60
C TYR A 81 -7.79 -9.77 2.98
N ASP A 82 -7.94 -10.94 3.62
CA ASP A 82 -7.22 -11.33 4.84
C ASP A 82 -6.12 -12.33 4.45
N LEU A 83 -4.92 -11.85 4.20
CA LEU A 83 -3.82 -12.65 3.65
C LEU A 83 -3.23 -13.67 4.64
N GLU A 84 -3.61 -13.62 5.92
CA GLU A 84 -3.29 -14.67 6.87
C GLU A 84 -4.18 -15.90 6.66
N LYS A 85 -5.46 -15.69 6.34
CA LYS A 85 -6.43 -16.77 6.08
C LYS A 85 -6.49 -17.18 4.62
N ASP A 86 -6.29 -16.20 3.72
CA ASP A 86 -6.38 -16.35 2.28
C ASP A 86 -5.17 -15.73 1.57
N PRO A 87 -3.99 -16.38 1.62
CA PRO A 87 -2.76 -15.85 1.03
C PRO A 87 -2.78 -15.77 -0.50
N PHE A 88 -3.78 -16.38 -1.15
CA PHE A 88 -3.95 -16.39 -2.60
C PHE A 88 -5.04 -15.44 -3.10
N GLU A 89 -5.67 -14.66 -2.18
CA GLU A 89 -6.67 -13.64 -2.54
C GLU A 89 -7.86 -14.22 -3.33
N MET A 90 -8.35 -15.40 -2.92
CA MET A 90 -9.43 -16.11 -3.62
C MET A 90 -10.82 -15.66 -3.17
N GLU A 91 -10.95 -15.03 -2.01
CA GLU A 91 -12.23 -14.64 -1.43
C GLU A 91 -12.26 -13.15 -1.07
N ASN A 92 -12.96 -12.34 -1.87
CA ASN A 92 -13.19 -10.93 -1.57
C ASN A 92 -14.11 -10.77 -0.36
N ARG A 93 -13.62 -10.13 0.71
CA ARG A 93 -14.34 -9.89 1.98
C ARG A 93 -15.04 -8.54 2.04
N ILE A 94 -15.15 -7.81 0.94
CA ILE A 94 -15.67 -6.44 0.93
C ILE A 94 -17.11 -6.35 1.49
N GLU A 95 -17.93 -7.36 1.28
CA GLU A 95 -19.31 -7.42 1.75
C GLU A 95 -19.48 -8.25 3.05
N ASP A 96 -18.41 -8.80 3.60
CA ASP A 96 -18.46 -9.62 4.81
C ASP A 96 -18.60 -8.73 6.05
N GLU A 97 -19.74 -8.84 6.74
CA GLU A 97 -20.03 -8.10 7.98
C GLU A 97 -18.97 -8.30 9.07
N GLY A 98 -18.33 -9.46 9.12
CA GLY A 98 -17.26 -9.76 10.08
C GLY A 98 -16.01 -8.91 9.86
N TYR A 99 -15.83 -8.34 8.67
CA TYR A 99 -14.70 -7.48 8.31
C TYR A 99 -15.03 -5.99 8.25
N ARG A 100 -16.27 -5.58 8.58
CA ARG A 100 -16.71 -4.18 8.49
C ARG A 100 -15.81 -3.20 9.27
N ALA A 101 -15.39 -3.56 10.47
CA ALA A 101 -14.52 -2.72 11.29
C ALA A 101 -13.12 -2.56 10.65
N VAL A 102 -12.57 -3.65 10.12
CA VAL A 102 -11.30 -3.66 9.40
C VAL A 102 -11.40 -2.83 8.13
N LEU A 103 -12.47 -2.99 7.36
CA LEU A 103 -12.71 -2.21 6.14
C LEU A 103 -12.74 -0.71 6.44
N GLY A 104 -13.42 -0.28 7.51
CA GLY A 104 -13.45 1.12 7.94
C GLY A 104 -12.05 1.67 8.25
N GLU A 105 -11.23 0.89 8.95
CA GLU A 105 -9.85 1.25 9.26
C GLU A 105 -8.99 1.34 7.99
N MET A 106 -9.11 0.37 7.07
CA MET A 106 -8.38 0.36 5.80
C MET A 106 -8.73 1.55 4.92
N LYS A 107 -10.01 1.89 4.81
CA LYS A 107 -10.50 3.07 4.08
C LYS A 107 -9.94 4.37 4.66
N MET A 108 -9.99 4.52 5.99
CA MET A 108 -9.46 5.69 6.67
C MET A 108 -7.96 5.85 6.42
N ARG A 109 -7.18 4.76 6.53
CA ARG A 109 -5.73 4.77 6.29
C ARG A 109 -5.41 5.11 4.84
N LEU A 110 -6.08 4.49 3.88
CA LEU A 110 -5.89 4.77 2.46
C LEU A 110 -6.18 6.24 2.16
N LYS A 111 -7.30 6.76 2.65
CA LYS A 111 -7.65 8.19 2.51
C LYS A 111 -6.56 9.13 3.04
N ASN A 112 -6.03 8.83 4.22
CA ASN A 112 -4.98 9.63 4.84
C ASN A 112 -3.68 9.61 4.01
N GLU A 113 -3.29 8.46 3.46
CA GLU A 113 -2.11 8.36 2.60
C GLU A 113 -2.32 9.08 1.27
N MET A 114 -3.46 8.92 0.61
CA MET A 114 -3.79 9.66 -0.61
C MET A 114 -3.70 11.18 -0.39
N LEU A 115 -4.28 11.68 0.70
CA LEU A 115 -4.20 13.10 1.05
C LEU A 115 -2.76 13.55 1.37
N ARG A 116 -2.00 12.73 2.07
CA ARG A 116 -0.59 13.00 2.42
C ARG A 116 0.30 13.17 1.19
N TYR A 117 0.07 12.35 0.15
CA TYR A 117 0.85 12.40 -1.09
C TYR A 117 0.23 13.31 -2.15
N GLY A 118 -0.88 14.01 -1.85
CA GLY A 118 -1.54 14.92 -2.77
C GLY A 118 -2.26 14.20 -3.93
N ASP A 119 -2.59 12.93 -3.77
CA ASP A 119 -3.32 12.12 -4.74
C ASP A 119 -4.83 12.45 -4.65
N THR A 120 -5.21 13.62 -5.20
CA THR A 120 -6.53 14.24 -4.99
C THR A 120 -7.24 14.66 -6.26
N GLU A 121 -6.64 14.43 -7.42
CA GLU A 121 -7.15 14.88 -8.72
C GLU A 121 -7.59 13.71 -9.61
N GLY A 122 -8.31 14.01 -10.67
CA GLY A 122 -8.79 13.00 -11.63
C GLY A 122 -9.57 11.89 -10.97
N GLU A 123 -9.30 10.65 -11.36
CA GLU A 123 -9.95 9.43 -10.86
C GLU A 123 -9.66 9.17 -9.37
N ALA A 124 -8.53 9.64 -8.84
CA ALA A 124 -8.21 9.56 -7.42
C ALA A 124 -9.26 10.30 -6.58
N LYS A 125 -9.81 11.41 -7.08
CA LYS A 125 -10.88 12.16 -6.43
C LYS A 125 -12.17 11.35 -6.31
N GLU A 126 -12.49 10.51 -7.30
CA GLU A 126 -13.65 9.62 -7.23
C GLU A 126 -13.44 8.54 -6.15
N ILE A 127 -12.27 7.95 -6.09
CA ILE A 127 -11.90 7.00 -5.02
C ILE A 127 -12.02 7.66 -3.65
N LEU A 128 -11.47 8.87 -3.47
CA LEU A 128 -11.56 9.60 -2.20
C LEU A 128 -12.99 9.86 -1.72
N ARG A 129 -13.96 9.94 -2.61
CA ARG A 129 -15.39 10.13 -2.27
C ARG A 129 -16.04 8.85 -1.72
N THR A 130 -15.49 7.68 -2.04
CA THR A 130 -16.01 6.38 -1.59
C THR A 130 -15.32 5.88 -0.31
N LEU A 131 -14.19 6.47 0.04
CA LEU A 131 -13.46 6.26 1.29
C LEU A 131 -14.06 7.16 2.40
#